data_4f55c3af3355718598327a2fbd431eb5
#
_entry.id   4f55c3af3355718598327a2fbd431eb5
#
_cell.length_a   1.000
_cell.length_b   1.000
_cell.length_c   1.000
_cell.angle_alpha   90.00
_cell.angle_beta   90.00
_cell.angle_gamma   90.00
#
_symmetry.space_group_name_H-M   'P 1'
#
loop_
_entity.id
_entity.type
_entity.pdbx_description
1 polymer ?
#
loop_
_entity_poly.entity_id
_entity_poly.type
_entity_poly.pdbx_seq_one_letter_code
_entity_poly.pdbx_strand_id
1 'polypeptide(L)'
;MRTPLLRQLATLVRRVAADVPDTDGARNDAVDPMSRRSFVTTAAVTAAGVSLSSCTGATDITALPDLRAGESPPTARIAIVGGGLAGLTAAYRLKQRGIIATVYEANTRLGGRCWTNRSSFAGGQIAEHGGELIDQSHSSIRQLAQELGLTLDNVLSAEPNGSEPLYHFDGLAYSAAQVQQDLKAVWQPLKRDYVEAGYPTLYTSSTARGRALDATSIRTWIDQNVPGGSSSKLGQLLDVAYCIEYGAETTEQSALNLIYLLGAVGQGQVRLFGPSNEKYKVRGGNDLIVQRLAAALNGQIVTGKALQGVSATGDAWTLAFDDRSRIVADRVVLALPFSVLRERVSLSNSGFPATKMRAITELGMGQNAKLALQFRTRHWYTLGNSGDSFADTGYQATWEVTRAQPGTRGILVNYTGGSVTSQQSGRHPSALAQEFLARAEPVFPGLTAEHTGVASFDDWPRNQRALGSYAFYRVGQYQRFAGAEREMVGSCHFAGEHTSQDSQGYLEGAVESGVRAAREVSTALVG
;
A
#
# COMPACT_ATOMS: atom_id res chain seq x y z
N MET A 1 -2.81 -0.84 2.23
CA MET A 1 -4.29 -0.73 2.16
C MET A 1 -4.59 0.72 1.85
N ARG A 2 -4.96 1.06 0.64
CA ARG A 2 -5.35 2.42 0.30
C ARG A 2 -6.84 2.44 0.02
N THR A 3 -7.47 3.59 0.03
CA THR A 3 -8.91 3.71 0.21
C THR A 3 -9.64 3.97 -1.11
N PRO A 4 -10.91 3.52 -1.28
CA PRO A 4 -11.74 3.86 -2.43
C PRO A 4 -11.88 5.37 -2.69
N LEU A 5 -11.68 6.19 -1.66
CA LEU A 5 -11.68 7.64 -1.79
C LEU A 5 -10.65 8.13 -2.77
N LEU A 6 -9.45 7.55 -2.74
CA LEU A 6 -8.39 7.98 -3.65
C LEU A 6 -8.78 7.77 -5.11
N ARG A 7 -9.46 6.65 -5.41
CA ARG A 7 -10.07 6.40 -6.72
C ARG A 7 -11.04 7.51 -7.10
N GLN A 8 -11.89 7.91 -6.17
CA GLN A 8 -12.94 8.90 -6.41
C GLN A 8 -12.34 10.29 -6.61
N LEU A 9 -11.46 10.72 -5.72
CA LEU A 9 -10.75 11.99 -5.86
C LEU A 9 -9.91 12.03 -7.15
N ALA A 10 -9.19 10.96 -7.47
CA ALA A 10 -8.45 10.86 -8.71
C ALA A 10 -9.36 10.89 -9.95
N THR A 11 -10.57 10.35 -9.86
CA THR A 11 -11.58 10.44 -10.92
C THR A 11 -12.10 11.87 -11.08
N LEU A 12 -12.41 12.54 -9.97
CA LEU A 12 -12.85 13.94 -9.98
C LEU A 12 -11.77 14.87 -10.50
N VAL A 13 -10.53 14.72 -10.05
CA VAL A 13 -9.38 15.50 -10.55
C VAL A 13 -9.17 15.29 -12.04
N ARG A 14 -9.36 14.06 -12.57
CA ARG A 14 -9.28 13.81 -14.03
C ARG A 14 -10.37 14.54 -14.81
N ARG A 15 -11.58 14.58 -14.29
CA ARG A 15 -12.68 15.37 -14.92
C ARG A 15 -12.31 16.85 -14.94
N VAL A 16 -11.77 17.37 -13.82
CA VAL A 16 -11.30 18.76 -13.73
C VAL A 16 -10.17 19.02 -14.73
N ALA A 17 -9.17 18.12 -14.82
CA ALA A 17 -8.08 18.25 -15.77
C ALA A 17 -8.52 18.22 -17.24
N ALA A 18 -9.64 17.55 -17.56
CA ALA A 18 -10.22 17.54 -18.89
C ALA A 18 -11.00 18.83 -19.23
N ASP A 19 -11.57 19.48 -18.20
CA ASP A 19 -12.44 20.66 -18.36
C ASP A 19 -11.68 21.99 -18.29
N VAL A 20 -10.45 22.03 -17.73
CA VAL A 20 -9.66 23.26 -17.59
C VAL A 20 -8.70 23.36 -18.77
N PRO A 21 -8.80 24.40 -19.64
CA PRO A 21 -7.84 24.62 -20.74
C PRO A 21 -6.43 24.83 -20.20
N ASP A 22 -5.41 24.27 -20.89
CA ASP A 22 -4.00 24.62 -20.64
C ASP A 22 -3.80 26.10 -21.00
N THR A 23 -3.64 26.97 -20.02
CA THR A 23 -3.45 28.40 -20.21
C THR A 23 -2.03 28.77 -20.64
N ASP A 24 -1.10 27.83 -20.57
CA ASP A 24 0.26 28.00 -21.04
C ASP A 24 0.40 27.48 -22.48
N GLY A 25 0.31 28.41 -23.44
CA GLY A 25 0.59 28.19 -24.87
C GLY A 25 2.05 27.85 -25.19
N ALA A 26 2.81 27.30 -24.26
CA ALA A 26 4.10 26.69 -24.51
C ALA A 26 3.87 25.35 -25.18
N ARG A 27 4.31 25.24 -26.44
CA ARG A 27 4.36 23.99 -27.18
C ARG A 27 4.89 22.88 -26.26
N ASN A 28 4.03 21.91 -25.98
CA ASN A 28 4.45 20.63 -25.48
C ASN A 28 5.31 19.93 -26.54
N ASP A 29 6.54 20.36 -26.70
CA ASP A 29 7.59 19.46 -27.15
C ASP A 29 7.80 18.52 -25.99
N ALA A 30 7.12 17.37 -26.12
CA ALA A 30 7.03 16.33 -25.15
C ALA A 30 8.39 16.04 -24.49
N VAL A 31 8.53 16.42 -23.26
CA VAL A 31 9.32 15.60 -22.34
C VAL A 31 8.46 14.38 -22.09
N ASP A 32 8.62 13.39 -22.94
CA ASP A 32 8.10 12.04 -22.75
C ASP A 32 8.53 11.61 -21.33
N PRO A 33 7.62 11.40 -20.37
CA PRO A 33 8.02 10.92 -19.06
C PRO A 33 8.74 9.62 -19.30
N MET A 34 10.03 9.57 -18.99
CA MET A 34 10.93 8.48 -19.26
C MET A 34 10.23 7.16 -18.96
N SER A 35 9.83 6.45 -20.00
CA SER A 35 9.44 5.06 -19.86
C SER A 35 10.62 4.33 -19.21
N ARG A 36 10.38 3.27 -18.46
CA ARG A 36 11.44 2.44 -17.87
C ARG A 36 12.55 2.05 -18.87
N ARG A 37 12.27 2.15 -20.17
CA ARG A 37 13.23 1.97 -21.26
C ARG A 37 14.26 3.10 -21.39
N SER A 38 13.90 4.35 -21.12
CA SER A 38 14.83 5.48 -21.26
C SER A 38 15.87 5.54 -20.14
N PHE A 39 15.56 5.03 -18.95
CA PHE A 39 16.50 5.03 -17.82
C PHE A 39 17.64 4.00 -18.00
N VAL A 40 17.39 2.92 -18.71
CA VAL A 40 18.41 1.87 -18.99
C VAL A 40 19.30 2.26 -20.15
N THR A 41 18.84 3.13 -21.07
CA THR A 41 19.60 3.47 -22.30
C THR A 41 20.56 4.63 -22.12
N THR A 42 20.40 5.48 -21.11
CA THR A 42 21.29 6.66 -20.93
C THR A 42 22.61 6.34 -20.21
N ALA A 43 22.73 5.15 -19.61
CA ALA A 43 23.97 4.69 -18.96
C ALA A 43 24.89 3.84 -19.85
N ALA A 44 24.55 3.62 -21.13
CA ALA A 44 25.24 2.68 -22.00
C ALA A 44 25.56 3.23 -23.41
N VAL A 45 25.95 4.47 -23.54
CA VAL A 45 26.48 5.00 -24.82
C VAL A 45 27.92 5.46 -24.64
N THR A 46 28.81 4.49 -24.54
CA THR A 46 30.17 4.51 -25.10
C THR A 46 30.67 3.07 -25.23
N ALA A 47 30.41 2.45 -26.35
CA ALA A 47 31.28 1.58 -27.13
C ALA A 47 30.51 0.63 -28.05
N ALA A 48 30.82 0.77 -29.37
CA ALA A 48 30.75 -0.24 -30.44
C ALA A 48 29.40 -0.78 -30.89
N GLY A 49 29.10 -0.48 -32.12
CA GLY A 49 27.94 -1.00 -32.87
C GLY A 49 27.95 -2.50 -33.08
N VAL A 50 26.75 -3.07 -33.04
CA VAL A 50 26.30 -4.26 -33.80
C VAL A 50 24.77 -4.27 -33.87
N SER A 51 24.28 -4.39 -35.11
CA SER A 51 22.99 -4.82 -35.67
C SER A 51 21.75 -4.89 -34.74
N LEU A 52 20.76 -4.07 -35.13
CA LEU A 52 19.35 -4.16 -34.78
C LEU A 52 18.73 -5.48 -35.23
N SER A 53 18.28 -6.28 -34.27
CA SER A 53 17.29 -7.31 -34.52
C SER A 53 16.06 -6.99 -33.63
N SER A 54 14.93 -6.79 -34.31
CA SER A 54 13.65 -6.45 -33.73
C SER A 54 13.12 -7.59 -32.85
N CYS A 55 13.05 -7.39 -31.52
CA CYS A 55 12.24 -8.22 -30.63
C CYS A 55 11.31 -7.33 -29.81
N THR A 56 10.04 -7.32 -30.19
CA THR A 56 8.91 -6.85 -29.38
C THR A 56 8.68 -7.83 -28.25
N GLY A 57 9.44 -7.70 -27.16
CA GLY A 57 9.22 -8.44 -25.92
C GLY A 57 8.96 -7.45 -24.79
N ALA A 58 7.77 -7.48 -24.19
CA ALA A 58 7.56 -6.88 -22.87
C ALA A 58 8.59 -7.52 -21.93
N THR A 59 9.50 -6.73 -21.40
CA THR A 59 10.45 -7.21 -20.38
C THR A 59 9.65 -7.70 -19.18
N ASP A 60 9.67 -9.01 -18.96
CA ASP A 60 9.07 -9.64 -17.80
C ASP A 60 9.79 -9.10 -16.55
N ILE A 61 9.13 -8.18 -15.83
CA ILE A 61 9.66 -7.57 -14.61
C ILE A 61 9.82 -8.58 -13.46
N THR A 62 9.26 -9.78 -13.62
CA THR A 62 9.39 -10.89 -12.66
C THR A 62 10.54 -11.82 -13.01
N ALA A 63 11.12 -11.71 -14.20
CA ALA A 63 12.26 -12.53 -14.61
C ALA A 63 13.49 -12.23 -13.75
N LEU A 64 13.96 -13.24 -13.04
CA LEU A 64 15.27 -13.22 -12.35
C LEU A 64 16.38 -13.59 -13.35
N PRO A 65 17.64 -13.21 -13.09
CA PRO A 65 18.78 -13.67 -13.90
C PRO A 65 18.82 -15.20 -13.97
N ASP A 66 19.06 -15.77 -15.14
CA ASP A 66 19.18 -17.21 -15.28
C ASP A 66 20.50 -17.70 -14.69
N LEU A 67 20.48 -18.81 -13.96
CA LEU A 67 21.70 -19.57 -13.69
C LEU A 67 22.26 -20.05 -15.02
N ARG A 68 23.57 -19.96 -15.21
CA ARG A 68 24.20 -20.47 -16.43
C ARG A 68 23.94 -21.98 -16.52
N ALA A 69 23.68 -22.44 -17.73
CA ALA A 69 23.42 -23.86 -17.96
C ALA A 69 24.61 -24.70 -17.46
N GLY A 70 24.37 -25.61 -16.50
CA GLY A 70 25.40 -26.46 -15.92
C GLY A 70 25.94 -25.99 -14.56
N GLU A 71 25.57 -24.82 -14.04
CA GLU A 71 25.94 -24.40 -12.68
C GLU A 71 25.04 -25.07 -11.64
N SER A 72 25.66 -25.69 -10.62
CA SER A 72 24.93 -26.20 -9.46
C SER A 72 24.38 -25.03 -8.64
N PRO A 73 23.17 -25.15 -8.06
CA PRO A 73 22.65 -24.12 -7.16
C PRO A 73 23.65 -23.87 -6.01
N PRO A 74 23.88 -22.61 -5.65
CA PRO A 74 24.81 -22.30 -4.56
C PRO A 74 24.33 -22.87 -3.23
N THR A 75 25.25 -23.38 -2.43
CA THR A 75 24.99 -23.99 -1.12
C THR A 75 24.82 -22.96 0.02
N ALA A 76 24.64 -21.68 -0.31
CA ALA A 76 24.51 -20.61 0.67
C ALA A 76 23.28 -20.80 1.60
N ARG A 77 23.47 -20.54 2.89
CA ARG A 77 22.39 -20.51 3.90
C ARG A 77 21.62 -19.21 3.77
N ILE A 78 20.38 -19.29 3.30
CA ILE A 78 19.54 -18.12 3.08
C ILE A 78 18.38 -18.14 4.07
N ALA A 79 18.28 -17.10 4.90
CA ALA A 79 17.21 -16.89 5.84
C ALA A 79 16.31 -15.73 5.41
N ILE A 80 15.02 -15.98 5.35
CA ILE A 80 13.98 -14.93 5.13
C ILE A 80 13.21 -14.81 6.43
N VAL A 81 13.16 -13.61 7.01
CA VAL A 81 12.45 -13.36 8.26
C VAL A 81 11.18 -12.59 7.99
N GLY A 82 10.03 -13.23 8.27
CA GLY A 82 8.68 -12.75 8.00
C GLY A 82 7.99 -13.55 6.91
N GLY A 83 6.99 -14.35 7.31
CA GLY A 83 6.11 -15.15 6.43
C GLY A 83 4.92 -14.35 5.87
N GLY A 84 5.09 -13.03 5.69
CA GLY A 84 4.15 -12.18 4.98
C GLY A 84 4.28 -12.33 3.46
N LEU A 85 3.43 -11.61 2.72
CA LEU A 85 3.38 -11.69 1.26
C LEU A 85 4.76 -11.42 0.61
N ALA A 86 5.54 -10.47 1.14
CA ALA A 86 6.87 -10.14 0.62
C ALA A 86 7.88 -11.28 0.81
N GLY A 87 7.98 -11.82 2.03
CA GLY A 87 8.93 -12.90 2.33
C GLY A 87 8.59 -14.20 1.61
N LEU A 88 7.30 -14.56 1.54
CA LEU A 88 6.86 -15.74 0.80
C LEU A 88 7.10 -15.58 -0.70
N THR A 89 6.87 -14.40 -1.26
CA THR A 89 7.19 -14.11 -2.67
C THR A 89 8.69 -14.22 -2.92
N ALA A 90 9.52 -13.68 -2.03
CA ALA A 90 10.99 -13.80 -2.17
C ALA A 90 11.43 -15.26 -2.18
N ALA A 91 10.96 -16.07 -1.22
CA ALA A 91 11.26 -17.49 -1.15
C ALA A 91 10.79 -18.25 -2.41
N TYR A 92 9.59 -17.96 -2.88
CA TYR A 92 9.02 -18.59 -4.07
C TYR A 92 9.84 -18.28 -5.34
N ARG A 93 10.23 -17.01 -5.53
CA ARG A 93 11.08 -16.61 -6.67
C ARG A 93 12.48 -17.26 -6.62
N LEU A 94 13.08 -17.36 -5.44
CA LEU A 94 14.35 -18.08 -5.26
C LEU A 94 14.19 -19.57 -5.58
N LYS A 95 13.14 -20.21 -5.08
CA LYS A 95 12.86 -21.62 -5.36
C LYS A 95 12.69 -21.92 -6.86
N GLN A 96 12.04 -21.03 -7.60
CA GLN A 96 11.92 -21.15 -9.06
C GLN A 96 13.29 -21.18 -9.78
N ARG A 97 14.35 -20.73 -9.10
CA ARG A 97 15.74 -20.74 -9.59
C ARG A 97 16.57 -21.88 -8.97
N GLY A 98 15.94 -22.83 -8.29
CA GLY A 98 16.64 -23.90 -7.58
C GLY A 98 17.38 -23.44 -6.31
N ILE A 99 17.20 -22.18 -5.89
CA ILE A 99 17.81 -21.62 -4.68
C ILE A 99 16.86 -21.83 -3.51
N ILE A 100 17.32 -22.55 -2.48
CA ILE A 100 16.53 -22.87 -1.30
C ILE A 100 16.78 -21.85 -0.20
N ALA A 101 15.70 -21.23 0.29
CA ALA A 101 15.71 -20.32 1.43
C ALA A 101 14.77 -20.84 2.52
N THR A 102 15.10 -20.62 3.79
CA THR A 102 14.21 -20.93 4.92
C THR A 102 13.49 -19.67 5.36
N VAL A 103 12.16 -19.72 5.41
CA VAL A 103 11.28 -18.63 5.89
C VAL A 103 11.00 -18.85 7.37
N TYR A 104 11.30 -17.86 8.21
CA TYR A 104 11.02 -17.85 9.65
C TYR A 104 9.86 -16.87 9.91
N GLU A 105 8.77 -17.36 10.48
CA GLU A 105 7.58 -16.59 10.81
C GLU A 105 7.30 -16.63 12.31
N ALA A 106 7.02 -15.48 12.90
CA ALA A 106 6.77 -15.34 14.33
C ALA A 106 5.42 -15.92 14.78
N ASN A 107 4.43 -15.91 13.89
CA ASN A 107 3.07 -16.41 14.17
C ASN A 107 2.96 -17.87 13.75
N THR A 108 1.87 -18.52 14.14
CA THR A 108 1.44 -19.81 13.57
C THR A 108 0.72 -19.65 12.22
N ARG A 109 0.23 -18.44 11.94
CA ARG A 109 -0.43 -18.04 10.69
C ARG A 109 0.55 -17.27 9.79
N LEU A 110 0.55 -17.61 8.51
CA LEU A 110 1.25 -16.87 7.46
C LEU A 110 0.43 -15.68 6.93
N GLY A 111 1.04 -14.86 6.09
CA GLY A 111 0.42 -13.78 5.33
C GLY A 111 0.53 -12.39 5.95
N GLY A 112 0.84 -12.27 7.23
CA GLY A 112 0.96 -10.98 7.90
C GLY A 112 -0.31 -10.14 7.76
N ARG A 113 -0.25 -9.02 7.00
CA ARG A 113 -1.37 -8.10 6.72
C ARG A 113 -2.24 -8.50 5.53
N CYS A 114 -1.97 -9.61 4.87
CA CYS A 114 -2.82 -10.25 3.86
C CYS A 114 -3.55 -11.43 4.51
N TRP A 115 -4.80 -11.20 4.94
CA TRP A 115 -5.58 -12.16 5.72
C TRP A 115 -7.07 -11.92 5.54
N THR A 116 -7.82 -12.99 5.25
CA THR A 116 -9.25 -12.95 4.94
C THR A 116 -10.09 -13.48 6.10
N ASN A 117 -11.13 -12.76 6.50
CA ASN A 117 -12.14 -13.14 7.46
C ASN A 117 -13.24 -13.96 6.77
N ARG A 118 -13.28 -15.26 7.03
CA ARG A 118 -14.28 -16.20 6.46
C ARG A 118 -15.28 -16.71 7.47
N SER A 119 -15.11 -16.38 8.75
CA SER A 119 -15.89 -17.02 9.83
C SER A 119 -16.88 -16.08 10.52
N SER A 120 -16.73 -14.78 10.39
CA SER A 120 -17.55 -13.82 11.15
C SER A 120 -18.92 -13.56 10.53
N PHE A 121 -19.08 -13.72 9.21
CA PHE A 121 -20.24 -13.25 8.47
C PHE A 121 -21.12 -14.38 7.96
N ALA A 122 -22.45 -14.17 8.02
CA ALA A 122 -23.42 -15.14 7.52
C ALA A 122 -23.47 -15.14 5.97
N GLY A 123 -24.04 -16.22 5.41
CA GLY A 123 -24.23 -16.36 3.96
C GLY A 123 -22.96 -16.64 3.17
N GLY A 124 -21.88 -17.09 3.83
CA GLY A 124 -20.60 -17.37 3.20
C GLY A 124 -19.87 -16.10 2.72
N GLN A 125 -20.30 -14.92 3.15
CA GLN A 125 -19.64 -13.66 2.81
C GLN A 125 -18.33 -13.51 3.58
N ILE A 126 -17.37 -12.85 2.95
CA ILE A 126 -16.03 -12.62 3.48
C ILE A 126 -15.67 -11.15 3.47
N ALA A 127 -14.74 -10.76 4.34
CA ALA A 127 -14.09 -9.45 4.35
C ALA A 127 -12.58 -9.64 4.54
N GLU A 128 -11.79 -8.68 4.10
CA GLU A 128 -10.35 -8.70 4.35
C GLU A 128 -10.04 -8.00 5.68
N HIS A 129 -9.34 -8.68 6.58
CA HIS A 129 -8.80 -8.06 7.78
C HIS A 129 -7.80 -6.94 7.44
N GLY A 130 -6.99 -7.17 6.41
CA GLY A 130 -5.94 -6.24 5.99
C GLY A 130 -6.09 -5.76 4.56
N GLY A 131 -5.06 -5.99 3.71
CA GLY A 131 -5.03 -5.58 2.31
C GLY A 131 -6.17 -6.17 1.49
N GLU A 132 -6.93 -5.31 0.81
CA GLU A 132 -8.18 -5.71 0.18
C GLU A 132 -8.18 -5.53 -1.33
N LEU A 133 -7.92 -4.31 -1.82
CA LEU A 133 -8.13 -3.98 -3.22
C LEU A 133 -6.81 -3.99 -4.00
N ILE A 134 -6.90 -4.40 -5.25
CA ILE A 134 -5.78 -4.53 -6.19
C ILE A 134 -6.09 -3.67 -7.41
N ASP A 135 -5.18 -2.73 -7.72
CA ASP A 135 -5.33 -1.86 -8.88
C ASP A 135 -5.06 -2.58 -10.21
N GLN A 136 -5.61 -2.04 -11.27
CA GLN A 136 -5.29 -2.51 -12.62
C GLN A 136 -3.80 -2.35 -12.96
N SER A 137 -3.14 -1.35 -12.38
CA SER A 137 -1.70 -1.09 -12.53
C SER A 137 -0.81 -2.02 -11.70
N HIS A 138 -1.35 -2.73 -10.72
CA HIS A 138 -0.64 -3.65 -9.84
C HIS A 138 -0.25 -4.93 -10.58
N SER A 139 0.77 -4.84 -11.43
CA SER A 139 1.15 -5.93 -12.35
C SER A 139 1.76 -7.14 -11.64
N SER A 140 2.57 -6.91 -10.59
CA SER A 140 3.30 -8.00 -9.92
C SER A 140 2.38 -8.94 -9.17
N ILE A 141 1.43 -8.40 -8.37
CA ILE A 141 0.49 -9.24 -7.62
C ILE A 141 -0.53 -9.90 -8.56
N ARG A 142 -0.97 -9.21 -9.61
CA ARG A 142 -1.90 -9.78 -10.60
C ARG A 142 -1.26 -10.94 -11.37
N GLN A 143 -0.01 -10.79 -11.78
CA GLN A 143 0.75 -11.86 -12.43
C GLN A 143 0.99 -13.02 -11.46
N LEU A 144 1.38 -12.74 -10.21
CA LEU A 144 1.56 -13.77 -9.20
C LEU A 144 0.26 -14.55 -8.95
N ALA A 145 -0.89 -13.86 -8.83
CA ALA A 145 -2.19 -14.51 -8.67
C ALA A 145 -2.51 -15.43 -9.86
N GLN A 146 -2.24 -15.00 -11.09
CA GLN A 146 -2.41 -15.80 -12.29
C GLN A 146 -1.50 -17.04 -12.30
N GLU A 147 -0.21 -16.88 -11.97
CA GLU A 147 0.76 -17.98 -11.86
C GLU A 147 0.31 -19.05 -10.83
N LEU A 148 -0.34 -18.58 -9.77
CA LEU A 148 -0.87 -19.45 -8.71
C LEU A 148 -2.27 -20.03 -9.02
N GLY A 149 -2.79 -19.82 -10.25
CA GLY A 149 -4.08 -20.32 -10.69
C GLY A 149 -5.28 -19.65 -10.00
N LEU A 150 -5.14 -18.40 -9.54
CA LEU A 150 -6.19 -17.66 -8.85
C LEU A 150 -6.95 -16.72 -9.80
N THR A 151 -8.25 -16.59 -9.57
CA THR A 151 -9.13 -15.68 -10.32
C THR A 151 -9.27 -14.36 -9.58
N LEU A 152 -9.23 -13.25 -10.33
CA LEU A 152 -9.50 -11.91 -9.82
C LEU A 152 -10.92 -11.48 -10.19
N ASP A 153 -11.71 -11.07 -9.20
CA ASP A 153 -13.01 -10.46 -9.41
C ASP A 153 -12.86 -8.97 -9.71
N ASN A 154 -13.56 -8.48 -10.72
CA ASN A 154 -13.67 -7.05 -11.02
C ASN A 154 -14.81 -6.45 -10.17
N VAL A 155 -14.45 -5.81 -9.06
CA VAL A 155 -15.42 -5.24 -8.13
C VAL A 155 -16.12 -4.00 -8.66
N LEU A 156 -15.52 -3.29 -9.64
CA LEU A 156 -16.14 -2.13 -10.28
C LEU A 156 -17.29 -2.52 -11.21
N SER A 157 -17.18 -3.67 -11.89
CA SER A 157 -18.27 -4.16 -12.75
C SER A 157 -19.46 -4.70 -11.97
N ALA A 158 -19.29 -4.95 -10.67
CA ALA A 158 -20.36 -5.38 -9.77
C ALA A 158 -21.05 -4.22 -9.04
N GLU A 159 -20.59 -3.00 -9.25
CA GLU A 159 -21.24 -1.78 -8.72
C GLU A 159 -22.47 -1.46 -9.56
N PRO A 160 -23.64 -1.18 -8.96
CA PRO A 160 -24.83 -0.82 -9.73
C PRO A 160 -24.61 0.45 -10.55
N ASN A 161 -25.13 0.46 -11.78
CA ASN A 161 -25.06 1.62 -12.65
C ASN A 161 -25.76 2.82 -11.99
N GLY A 162 -25.08 3.98 -12.00
CA GLY A 162 -25.62 5.22 -11.45
C GLY A 162 -25.48 5.37 -9.94
N SER A 163 -24.86 4.40 -9.24
CA SER A 163 -24.54 4.59 -7.84
C SER A 163 -23.37 5.57 -7.68
N GLU A 164 -23.49 6.47 -6.69
CA GLU A 164 -22.48 7.49 -6.39
C GLU A 164 -21.98 7.38 -4.95
N PRO A 165 -20.74 7.82 -4.66
CA PRO A 165 -20.26 7.98 -3.30
C PRO A 165 -21.00 9.12 -2.60
N LEU A 166 -21.15 9.03 -1.28
CA LEU A 166 -21.71 10.08 -0.45
C LEU A 166 -20.60 10.89 0.23
N TYR A 167 -20.70 12.20 0.14
CA TYR A 167 -19.91 13.13 0.92
C TYR A 167 -20.86 13.95 1.81
N HIS A 168 -20.52 14.07 3.11
CA HIS A 168 -21.34 14.77 4.09
C HIS A 168 -20.46 15.61 5.01
N PHE A 169 -20.54 16.94 4.86
CA PHE A 169 -19.73 17.89 5.62
C PHE A 169 -20.56 19.10 6.03
N ASP A 170 -20.31 19.64 7.21
CA ASP A 170 -21.05 20.75 7.82
C ASP A 170 -22.55 20.44 7.96
N GLY A 171 -22.89 19.18 8.31
CA GLY A 171 -24.26 18.72 8.45
C GLY A 171 -25.06 18.62 7.14
N LEU A 172 -24.42 18.74 5.97
CA LEU A 172 -25.06 18.78 4.67
C LEU A 172 -24.40 17.82 3.67
N ALA A 173 -25.18 17.32 2.73
CA ALA A 173 -24.66 16.61 1.58
C ALA A 173 -23.74 17.52 0.76
N TYR A 174 -22.62 16.94 0.28
CA TYR A 174 -21.64 17.60 -0.59
C TYR A 174 -21.54 16.76 -1.87
N SER A 175 -22.23 17.15 -2.93
CA SER A 175 -22.38 16.32 -4.14
C SER A 175 -21.04 16.15 -4.88
N ALA A 176 -20.88 15.04 -5.61
CA ALA A 176 -19.73 14.80 -6.46
C ALA A 176 -19.49 15.94 -7.48
N ALA A 177 -20.56 16.56 -7.98
CA ALA A 177 -20.48 17.70 -8.89
C ALA A 177 -19.89 18.94 -8.18
N GLN A 178 -20.27 19.21 -6.93
CA GLN A 178 -19.71 20.29 -6.13
C GLN A 178 -18.22 20.02 -5.81
N VAL A 179 -17.87 18.80 -5.40
CA VAL A 179 -16.47 18.38 -5.19
C VAL A 179 -15.64 18.61 -6.45
N GLN A 180 -16.16 18.22 -7.61
CA GLN A 180 -15.49 18.46 -8.90
C GLN A 180 -15.30 19.95 -9.19
N GLN A 181 -16.31 20.77 -8.93
CA GLN A 181 -16.22 22.22 -9.13
C GLN A 181 -15.15 22.85 -8.24
N ASP A 182 -15.13 22.49 -6.95
CA ASP A 182 -14.19 23.04 -5.99
C ASP A 182 -12.74 22.59 -6.27
N LEU A 183 -12.57 21.35 -6.75
CA LEU A 183 -11.26 20.83 -7.19
C LEU A 183 -10.68 21.61 -8.38
N LYS A 184 -11.48 22.30 -9.20
CA LYS A 184 -10.97 23.14 -10.31
C LYS A 184 -10.04 24.24 -9.82
N ALA A 185 -10.35 24.85 -8.68
CA ALA A 185 -9.52 25.90 -8.09
C ALA A 185 -8.15 25.38 -7.57
N VAL A 186 -8.10 24.10 -7.22
CA VAL A 186 -6.90 23.45 -6.63
C VAL A 186 -6.03 22.78 -7.71
N TRP A 187 -6.56 22.60 -8.91
CA TRP A 187 -5.88 21.85 -9.98
C TRP A 187 -4.52 22.44 -10.37
N GLN A 188 -4.45 23.76 -10.60
CA GLN A 188 -3.20 24.39 -11.03
C GLN A 188 -2.10 24.34 -9.98
N PRO A 189 -2.31 24.71 -8.70
CA PRO A 189 -1.29 24.51 -7.67
C PRO A 189 -0.87 23.05 -7.50
N LEU A 190 -1.80 22.10 -7.59
CA LEU A 190 -1.49 20.68 -7.48
C LEU A 190 -0.58 20.19 -8.64
N LYS A 191 -0.93 20.55 -9.88
CA LYS A 191 -0.16 20.20 -11.09
C LYS A 191 1.24 20.83 -11.05
N ARG A 192 1.34 22.13 -10.73
CA ARG A 192 2.62 22.85 -10.58
C ARG A 192 3.50 22.13 -9.56
N ASP A 193 2.99 21.88 -8.37
CA ASP A 193 3.75 21.27 -7.29
C ASP A 193 4.21 19.86 -7.61
N TYR A 194 3.39 19.07 -8.32
CA TYR A 194 3.78 17.75 -8.81
C TYR A 194 4.94 17.83 -9.83
N VAL A 195 4.85 18.71 -10.81
CA VAL A 195 5.87 18.87 -11.86
C VAL A 195 7.17 19.41 -11.27
N GLU A 196 7.10 20.44 -10.43
CA GLU A 196 8.29 21.10 -9.86
C GLU A 196 8.96 20.22 -8.77
N ALA A 197 8.19 19.43 -8.02
CA ALA A 197 8.76 18.48 -7.06
C ALA A 197 9.58 17.41 -7.77
N GLY A 198 9.16 16.97 -8.94
CA GLY A 198 9.69 15.80 -9.62
C GLY A 198 9.41 14.52 -8.81
N TYR A 199 9.46 13.38 -9.46
CA TYR A 199 9.29 12.10 -8.81
C TYR A 199 10.42 11.14 -9.19
N PRO A 200 10.99 10.43 -8.23
CA PRO A 200 10.75 10.50 -6.79
C PRO A 200 11.61 11.57 -6.08
N THR A 201 11.14 12.08 -4.92
CA THR A 201 12.02 12.76 -3.96
C THR A 201 12.70 11.71 -3.08
N LEU A 202 14.02 11.68 -3.12
CA LEU A 202 14.85 10.75 -2.35
C LEU A 202 15.87 11.53 -1.50
N TYR A 203 16.43 10.87 -0.47
CA TYR A 203 17.47 11.46 0.35
C TYR A 203 18.77 11.75 -0.43
N THR A 204 18.99 11.03 -1.53
CA THR A 204 20.13 11.21 -2.45
C THR A 204 19.83 12.18 -3.60
N SER A 205 18.56 12.48 -3.87
CA SER A 205 18.15 13.23 -5.06
C SER A 205 16.80 13.91 -4.83
N SER A 206 16.76 15.24 -4.91
CA SER A 206 15.56 16.04 -4.71
C SER A 206 15.66 17.39 -5.38
N THR A 207 14.53 17.95 -5.85
CA THR A 207 14.43 19.33 -6.33
C THR A 207 14.27 20.31 -5.17
N ALA A 208 14.45 21.60 -5.42
CA ALA A 208 14.17 22.63 -4.42
C ALA A 208 12.70 22.62 -3.98
N ARG A 209 11.76 22.44 -4.94
CA ARG A 209 10.32 22.36 -4.65
C ARG A 209 9.99 21.08 -3.88
N GLY A 210 10.55 19.93 -4.24
CA GLY A 210 10.38 18.68 -3.50
C GLY A 210 10.80 18.83 -2.03
N ARG A 211 11.94 19.49 -1.77
CA ARG A 211 12.39 19.77 -0.40
C ARG A 211 11.44 20.70 0.35
N ALA A 212 10.94 21.74 -0.29
CA ALA A 212 9.99 22.67 0.33
C ALA A 212 8.66 21.96 0.68
N LEU A 213 8.15 21.13 -0.22
CA LEU A 213 6.92 20.36 0.01
C LEU A 213 7.11 19.28 1.08
N ASP A 214 8.28 18.65 1.16
CA ASP A 214 8.59 17.69 2.24
C ASP A 214 8.64 18.37 3.62
N ALA A 215 9.09 19.62 3.68
CA ALA A 215 9.09 20.42 4.91
C ALA A 215 7.70 21.01 5.27
N THR A 216 6.70 20.81 4.42
CA THR A 216 5.34 21.30 4.59
C THR A 216 4.41 20.13 4.93
N SER A 217 3.46 20.31 5.86
CA SER A 217 2.43 19.29 6.11
C SER A 217 1.31 19.34 5.07
N ILE A 218 0.57 18.22 4.93
CA ILE A 218 -0.65 18.19 4.08
C ILE A 218 -1.64 19.28 4.54
N ARG A 219 -1.87 19.41 5.85
CA ARG A 219 -2.76 20.43 6.41
C ARG A 219 -2.33 21.83 5.98
N THR A 220 -1.07 22.15 6.13
CA THR A 220 -0.53 23.46 5.72
C THR A 220 -0.68 23.67 4.22
N TRP A 221 -0.45 22.65 3.39
CA TRP A 221 -0.67 22.74 1.95
C TRP A 221 -2.15 23.00 1.60
N ILE A 222 -3.09 22.33 2.28
CA ILE A 222 -4.53 22.56 2.13
C ILE A 222 -4.87 24.03 2.47
N ASP A 223 -4.40 24.51 3.61
CA ASP A 223 -4.68 25.89 4.07
C ASP A 223 -4.13 26.97 3.09
N GLN A 224 -3.06 26.66 2.39
CA GLN A 224 -2.43 27.56 1.43
C GLN A 224 -3.04 27.52 0.01
N ASN A 225 -3.60 26.39 -0.40
CA ASN A 225 -3.94 26.16 -1.80
C ASN A 225 -5.42 25.84 -2.05
N VAL A 226 -6.19 25.50 -1.02
CA VAL A 226 -7.63 25.23 -1.13
C VAL A 226 -8.38 26.51 -0.73
N PRO A 227 -9.28 27.05 -1.56
CA PRO A 227 -10.12 28.17 -1.17
C PRO A 227 -10.89 27.89 0.13
N GLY A 228 -10.75 28.76 1.13
CA GLY A 228 -11.30 28.56 2.46
C GLY A 228 -10.51 27.60 3.35
N GLY A 229 -9.38 27.09 2.87
CA GLY A 229 -8.47 26.23 3.63
C GLY A 229 -9.11 24.94 4.13
N SER A 230 -8.60 24.44 5.23
CA SER A 230 -9.10 23.22 5.90
C SER A 230 -10.50 23.37 6.51
N SER A 231 -11.03 24.59 6.61
CA SER A 231 -12.41 24.85 7.05
C SER A 231 -13.45 24.73 5.93
N SER A 232 -13.03 24.73 4.67
CA SER A 232 -13.97 24.51 3.55
C SER A 232 -14.37 23.04 3.43
N LYS A 233 -15.50 22.73 2.79
CA LYS A 233 -15.95 21.35 2.57
C LYS A 233 -14.91 20.52 1.81
N LEU A 234 -14.25 21.10 0.80
CA LEU A 234 -13.17 20.42 0.08
C LEU A 234 -11.95 20.21 1.00
N GLY A 235 -11.59 21.21 1.80
CA GLY A 235 -10.48 21.08 2.75
C GLY A 235 -10.73 19.99 3.79
N GLN A 236 -11.94 19.93 4.35
CA GLN A 236 -12.36 18.88 5.28
C GLN A 236 -12.35 17.50 4.60
N LEU A 237 -12.85 17.39 3.37
CA LEU A 237 -12.81 16.16 2.59
C LEU A 237 -11.38 15.67 2.38
N LEU A 238 -10.46 16.55 1.98
CA LEU A 238 -9.04 16.21 1.80
C LEU A 238 -8.38 15.81 3.12
N ASP A 239 -8.72 16.49 4.20
CA ASP A 239 -8.19 16.19 5.53
C ASP A 239 -8.60 14.79 6.00
N VAL A 240 -9.90 14.47 5.94
CA VAL A 240 -10.42 13.12 6.24
C VAL A 240 -9.79 12.08 5.32
N ALA A 241 -9.72 12.38 4.01
CA ALA A 241 -9.18 11.49 3.01
C ALA A 241 -7.75 11.07 3.31
N TYR A 242 -6.88 12.04 3.55
CA TYR A 242 -5.46 11.77 3.79
C TYR A 242 -5.18 11.27 5.20
N CYS A 243 -6.03 11.60 6.18
CA CYS A 243 -5.96 11.01 7.51
C CYS A 243 -6.19 9.49 7.45
N ILE A 244 -7.24 9.02 6.76
CA ILE A 244 -7.50 7.58 6.60
C ILE A 244 -6.55 6.91 5.61
N GLU A 245 -6.09 7.65 4.58
CA GLU A 245 -5.17 7.09 3.58
C GLU A 245 -3.84 6.66 4.19
N TYR A 246 -3.31 7.41 5.14
CA TYR A 246 -2.02 7.12 5.75
C TYR A 246 -2.09 6.74 7.24
N GLY A 247 -3.29 6.80 7.84
CA GLY A 247 -3.47 6.47 9.26
C GLY A 247 -2.77 7.44 10.20
N ALA A 248 -2.66 8.70 9.82
CA ALA A 248 -2.01 9.75 10.60
C ALA A 248 -2.70 11.08 10.33
N GLU A 249 -2.60 12.02 11.28
CA GLU A 249 -3.12 13.37 11.07
C GLU A 249 -2.41 14.06 9.91
N THR A 250 -3.14 14.86 9.13
CA THR A 250 -2.58 15.59 7.98
C THR A 250 -1.55 16.64 8.40
N THR A 251 -1.49 17.01 9.67
CA THR A 251 -0.46 17.86 10.26
C THR A 251 0.89 17.16 10.42
N GLU A 252 0.90 15.82 10.47
CA GLU A 252 2.12 15.02 10.63
C GLU A 252 2.71 14.56 9.29
N GLN A 253 1.90 14.50 8.25
CA GLN A 253 2.25 13.94 6.96
C GLN A 253 2.95 14.98 6.07
N SER A 254 4.00 14.56 5.35
CA SER A 254 4.60 15.38 4.29
C SER A 254 3.58 15.71 3.19
N ALA A 255 3.54 16.96 2.72
CA ALA A 255 2.69 17.37 1.61
C ALA A 255 2.97 16.55 0.33
N LEU A 256 4.18 16.02 0.18
CA LEU A 256 4.52 15.13 -0.94
C LEU A 256 3.63 13.89 -1.01
N ASN A 257 3.12 13.38 0.13
CA ASN A 257 2.17 12.27 0.14
C ASN A 257 0.89 12.62 -0.65
N LEU A 258 0.38 13.84 -0.49
CA LEU A 258 -0.78 14.34 -1.24
C LEU A 258 -0.40 14.61 -2.70
N ILE A 259 0.71 15.30 -2.93
CA ILE A 259 1.14 15.74 -4.26
C ILE A 259 1.41 14.55 -5.17
N TYR A 260 2.13 13.53 -4.71
CA TYR A 260 2.46 12.37 -5.52
C TYR A 260 1.26 11.46 -5.80
N LEU A 261 0.29 11.47 -4.91
CA LEU A 261 -0.87 10.62 -5.04
C LEU A 261 -1.97 11.26 -5.90
N LEU A 262 -2.26 12.54 -5.69
CA LEU A 262 -3.34 13.26 -6.37
C LEU A 262 -2.84 14.04 -7.60
N GLY A 263 -1.63 14.59 -7.58
CA GLY A 263 -1.06 15.38 -8.67
C GLY A 263 -0.60 14.55 -9.87
N ALA A 264 -0.41 13.24 -9.70
CA ALA A 264 -0.04 12.32 -10.79
C ALA A 264 -1.16 12.12 -11.84
N VAL A 265 -2.34 12.70 -11.63
CA VAL A 265 -3.51 12.59 -12.50
C VAL A 265 -3.45 13.71 -13.54
N GLY A 266 -3.15 13.41 -14.79
CA GLY A 266 -3.10 14.38 -15.89
C GLY A 266 -3.71 13.88 -17.19
N GLN A 267 -4.07 14.82 -18.08
CA GLN A 267 -4.54 14.49 -19.44
C GLN A 267 -3.46 13.71 -20.20
N GLY A 268 -3.79 12.50 -20.64
CA GLY A 268 -2.92 11.67 -21.48
C GLY A 268 -1.66 11.16 -20.80
N GLN A 269 -1.34 11.62 -19.60
CA GLN A 269 -0.18 11.16 -18.84
C GLN A 269 -0.57 10.05 -17.88
N VAL A 270 -0.14 8.90 -18.22
CA VAL A 270 -0.15 7.75 -17.36
C VAL A 270 1.16 7.72 -16.61
N ARG A 271 1.22 8.12 -15.31
CA ARG A 271 1.53 7.08 -14.39
C ARG A 271 2.97 6.93 -13.97
N LEU A 272 3.32 7.53 -12.91
CA LEU A 272 4.22 6.87 -11.98
C LEU A 272 3.44 5.97 -11.02
N PHE A 273 2.21 6.37 -10.62
CA PHE A 273 1.35 5.53 -9.77
C PHE A 273 0.10 5.03 -10.48
N GLY A 274 -0.24 5.52 -11.66
CA GLY A 274 -1.56 5.33 -12.25
C GLY A 274 -2.64 5.75 -11.26
N PRO A 275 -3.82 6.12 -11.67
CA PRO A 275 -4.89 6.30 -10.71
C PRO A 275 -5.14 4.96 -10.05
N SER A 276 -5.08 4.93 -8.73
CA SER A 276 -5.63 3.81 -7.98
C SER A 276 -7.07 3.64 -8.41
N ASN A 277 -7.40 2.51 -8.98
CA ASN A 277 -8.76 2.22 -9.43
C ASN A 277 -9.40 1.08 -8.65
N GLU A 278 -8.64 0.44 -7.77
CA GLU A 278 -9.11 -0.56 -6.81
C GLU A 278 -10.05 -1.59 -7.41
N LYS A 279 -9.67 -2.03 -8.62
CA LYS A 279 -10.55 -2.74 -9.53
C LYS A 279 -10.76 -4.20 -9.16
N TYR A 280 -9.77 -4.82 -8.52
CA TYR A 280 -9.74 -6.25 -8.33
C TYR A 280 -9.59 -6.67 -6.87
N LYS A 281 -10.08 -7.87 -6.58
CA LYS A 281 -9.72 -8.69 -5.43
C LYS A 281 -9.65 -10.16 -5.84
N VAL A 282 -8.93 -10.97 -5.08
CA VAL A 282 -8.90 -12.42 -5.33
C VAL A 282 -10.25 -13.02 -4.96
N ARG A 283 -10.85 -13.77 -5.90
CA ARG A 283 -12.09 -14.51 -5.64
C ARG A 283 -11.90 -15.51 -4.50
N GLY A 284 -12.71 -15.38 -3.46
CA GLY A 284 -12.60 -16.18 -2.25
C GLY A 284 -11.60 -15.68 -1.21
N GLY A 285 -10.95 -14.53 -1.45
CA GLY A 285 -10.08 -13.81 -0.50
C GLY A 285 -8.61 -13.75 -0.91
N ASN A 286 -7.98 -12.64 -0.58
CA ASN A 286 -6.60 -12.34 -1.01
C ASN A 286 -5.56 -13.27 -0.37
N ASP A 287 -5.83 -13.82 0.80
CA ASP A 287 -4.92 -14.75 1.47
C ASP A 287 -4.80 -16.10 0.77
N LEU A 288 -5.60 -16.37 -0.27
CA LEU A 288 -5.39 -17.52 -1.14
C LEU A 288 -4.03 -17.44 -1.87
N ILE A 289 -3.53 -16.24 -2.14
CA ILE A 289 -2.15 -16.05 -2.64
C ILE A 289 -1.15 -16.63 -1.63
N VAL A 290 -1.32 -16.27 -0.35
CA VAL A 290 -0.48 -16.75 0.74
C VAL A 290 -0.54 -18.27 0.86
N GLN A 291 -1.75 -18.85 0.82
CA GLN A 291 -1.95 -20.29 0.93
C GLN A 291 -1.28 -21.05 -0.23
N ARG A 292 -1.37 -20.55 -1.46
CA ARG A 292 -0.70 -21.14 -2.63
C ARG A 292 0.81 -21.03 -2.55
N LEU A 293 1.34 -19.89 -2.12
CA LEU A 293 2.78 -19.71 -1.89
C LEU A 293 3.29 -20.66 -0.79
N ALA A 294 2.56 -20.78 0.33
CA ALA A 294 2.93 -21.70 1.41
C ALA A 294 2.96 -23.15 0.94
N ALA A 295 1.97 -23.58 0.16
CA ALA A 295 1.95 -24.93 -0.41
C ALA A 295 3.13 -25.17 -1.36
N ALA A 296 3.49 -24.18 -2.20
CA ALA A 296 4.64 -24.25 -3.07
C ALA A 296 5.98 -24.29 -2.32
N LEU A 297 6.03 -23.75 -1.10
CA LEU A 297 7.21 -23.66 -0.24
C LEU A 297 7.23 -24.75 0.86
N ASN A 298 6.50 -25.83 0.69
CA ASN A 298 6.47 -26.93 1.68
C ASN A 298 7.90 -27.38 2.06
N GLY A 299 8.15 -27.50 3.38
CA GLY A 299 9.45 -27.84 3.94
C GLY A 299 10.45 -26.66 4.09
N GLN A 300 10.09 -25.46 3.63
CA GLN A 300 10.94 -24.27 3.72
C GLN A 300 10.44 -23.23 4.74
N ILE A 301 9.35 -23.48 5.45
CA ILE A 301 8.71 -22.53 6.36
C ILE A 301 8.79 -23.05 7.80
N VAL A 302 9.26 -22.22 8.71
CA VAL A 302 9.33 -22.47 10.15
C VAL A 302 8.51 -21.39 10.85
N THR A 303 7.39 -21.78 11.45
CA THR A 303 6.49 -20.90 12.21
C THR A 303 6.86 -20.87 13.70
N GLY A 304 6.31 -19.92 14.48
CA GLY A 304 6.59 -19.76 15.90
C GLY A 304 8.01 -19.27 16.19
N LYS A 305 8.64 -18.53 15.27
CA LYS A 305 10.00 -18.00 15.38
C LYS A 305 10.02 -16.48 15.30
N ALA A 306 9.86 -15.82 16.45
CA ALA A 306 9.93 -14.37 16.50
C ALA A 306 11.39 -13.91 16.60
N LEU A 307 11.83 -13.12 15.60
CA LEU A 307 13.16 -12.54 15.62
C LEU A 307 13.31 -11.57 16.79
N GLN A 308 14.41 -11.69 17.54
CA GLN A 308 14.76 -10.81 18.66
C GLN A 308 16.06 -10.05 18.44
N GLY A 309 16.92 -10.51 17.55
CA GLY A 309 18.21 -9.84 17.32
C GLY A 309 18.83 -10.20 15.98
N VAL A 310 19.54 -9.22 15.42
CA VAL A 310 20.35 -9.35 14.21
C VAL A 310 21.76 -8.86 14.52
N SER A 311 22.75 -9.67 14.23
CA SER A 311 24.16 -9.33 14.43
C SER A 311 24.97 -9.69 13.20
N ALA A 312 25.84 -8.79 12.77
CA ALA A 312 26.86 -9.11 11.77
C ALA A 312 27.92 -10.05 12.37
N THR A 313 28.33 -11.07 11.62
CA THR A 313 29.28 -12.09 12.05
C THR A 313 30.22 -12.43 10.89
N GLY A 314 31.26 -11.62 10.71
CA GLY A 314 32.10 -11.67 9.50
C GLY A 314 31.23 -11.31 8.28
N ASP A 315 31.28 -12.16 7.24
CA ASP A 315 30.47 -12.01 6.03
C ASP A 315 29.06 -12.59 6.15
N ALA A 316 28.70 -13.13 7.31
CA ALA A 316 27.42 -13.78 7.61
C ALA A 316 26.63 -12.99 8.67
N TRP A 317 25.41 -13.44 8.94
CA TRP A 317 24.48 -12.85 9.90
C TRP A 317 24.06 -13.90 10.93
N THR A 318 24.10 -13.52 12.20
CA THR A 318 23.49 -14.29 13.29
C THR A 318 22.11 -13.73 13.59
N LEU A 319 21.09 -14.57 13.48
CA LEU A 319 19.70 -14.26 13.84
C LEU A 319 19.35 -14.98 15.15
N ALA A 320 18.88 -14.22 16.14
CA ALA A 320 18.44 -14.74 17.43
C ALA A 320 16.92 -14.69 17.53
N PHE A 321 16.28 -15.76 18.03
CA PHE A 321 14.83 -15.89 18.16
C PHE A 321 14.37 -15.96 19.62
N ASP A 322 13.08 -15.77 19.85
CA ASP A 322 12.43 -15.73 21.17
C ASP A 322 12.52 -17.07 21.94
N ASP A 323 12.61 -18.19 21.24
CA ASP A 323 12.86 -19.52 21.82
C ASP A 323 14.33 -19.77 22.20
N ARG A 324 15.18 -18.73 22.18
CA ARG A 324 16.62 -18.75 22.45
C ARG A 324 17.45 -19.44 21.36
N SER A 325 16.85 -19.93 20.30
CA SER A 325 17.61 -20.47 19.18
C SER A 325 18.35 -19.37 18.43
N ARG A 326 19.46 -19.74 17.81
CA ARG A 326 20.26 -18.87 16.93
C ARG A 326 20.57 -19.62 15.65
N ILE A 327 20.56 -18.92 14.55
CA ILE A 327 21.00 -19.43 13.26
C ILE A 327 22.03 -18.48 12.65
N VAL A 328 22.88 -19.04 11.83
CA VAL A 328 23.85 -18.27 11.01
C VAL A 328 23.44 -18.41 9.56
N ALA A 329 23.28 -17.29 8.87
CA ALA A 329 22.89 -17.22 7.47
C ALA A 329 23.92 -16.39 6.67
N ASP A 330 24.23 -16.83 5.46
CA ASP A 330 25.14 -16.12 4.56
C ASP A 330 24.43 -14.99 3.84
N ARG A 331 23.10 -15.10 3.68
CA ARG A 331 22.20 -14.08 3.14
C ARG A 331 20.94 -13.99 3.99
N VAL A 332 20.49 -12.78 4.25
CA VAL A 332 19.27 -12.53 5.03
C VAL A 332 18.33 -11.62 4.24
N VAL A 333 17.05 -11.94 4.23
CA VAL A 333 15.98 -11.02 3.80
C VAL A 333 15.12 -10.67 5.01
N LEU A 334 15.19 -9.43 5.48
CA LEU A 334 14.31 -8.92 6.53
C LEU A 334 13.02 -8.43 5.89
N ALA A 335 11.95 -9.25 5.96
CA ALA A 335 10.63 -8.97 5.43
C ALA A 335 9.63 -8.57 6.52
N LEU A 336 10.13 -7.86 7.53
CA LEU A 336 9.37 -7.37 8.69
C LEU A 336 9.06 -5.88 8.54
N PRO A 337 7.87 -5.41 8.99
CA PRO A 337 7.61 -3.97 9.10
C PRO A 337 8.67 -3.28 9.97
N PHE A 338 9.08 -2.06 9.60
CA PHE A 338 10.07 -1.32 10.40
C PHE A 338 9.56 -0.99 11.81
N SER A 339 8.24 -0.85 12.00
CA SER A 339 7.63 -0.78 13.33
C SER A 339 7.99 -1.99 14.21
N VAL A 340 8.00 -3.19 13.65
CA VAL A 340 8.39 -4.41 14.38
C VAL A 340 9.90 -4.45 14.60
N LEU A 341 10.71 -4.09 13.59
CA LEU A 341 12.16 -4.07 13.72
C LEU A 341 12.62 -3.14 14.85
N ARG A 342 12.09 -1.90 14.92
CA ARG A 342 12.50 -0.93 15.95
C ARG A 342 12.02 -1.26 17.35
N GLU A 343 10.84 -1.90 17.48
CA GLU A 343 10.22 -2.13 18.78
C GLU A 343 10.53 -3.51 19.38
N ARG A 344 10.89 -4.50 18.55
CA ARG A 344 10.97 -5.91 18.95
C ARG A 344 12.30 -6.58 18.65
N VAL A 345 13.19 -5.95 17.88
CA VAL A 345 14.42 -6.58 17.42
C VAL A 345 15.64 -5.74 17.82
N SER A 346 16.58 -6.35 18.51
CA SER A 346 17.86 -5.70 18.80
C SER A 346 18.69 -5.63 17.52
N LEU A 347 19.05 -4.42 17.12
CA LEU A 347 19.90 -4.11 15.96
C LEU A 347 21.27 -3.53 16.39
N SER A 348 21.58 -3.51 17.67
CA SER A 348 22.79 -2.88 18.21
C SER A 348 24.09 -3.42 17.63
N ASN A 349 24.10 -4.70 17.25
CA ASN A 349 25.26 -5.39 16.67
C ASN A 349 25.09 -5.67 15.16
N SER A 350 24.11 -5.02 14.51
CA SER A 350 23.85 -5.23 13.06
C SER A 350 24.88 -4.55 12.16
N GLY A 351 25.58 -3.51 12.64
CA GLY A 351 26.45 -2.70 11.81
C GLY A 351 25.72 -1.89 10.72
N PHE A 352 24.40 -1.71 10.82
CA PHE A 352 23.64 -0.96 9.83
C PHE A 352 24.07 0.51 9.81
N PRO A 353 24.25 1.12 8.61
CA PRO A 353 24.57 2.54 8.47
C PRO A 353 23.54 3.44 9.15
N ALA A 354 23.97 4.63 9.57
CA ALA A 354 23.12 5.58 10.29
C ALA A 354 21.82 5.94 9.51
N THR A 355 21.89 6.06 8.17
CA THR A 355 20.72 6.35 7.33
C THR A 355 19.71 5.19 7.35
N LYS A 356 20.19 3.93 7.28
CA LYS A 356 19.33 2.74 7.40
C LYS A 356 18.70 2.67 8.79
N MET A 357 19.49 2.89 9.85
CA MET A 357 18.96 2.92 11.22
C MET A 357 17.91 4.02 11.39
N ARG A 358 18.14 5.20 10.81
CA ARG A 358 17.17 6.30 10.82
C ARG A 358 15.86 5.89 10.11
N ALA A 359 15.95 5.29 8.92
CA ALA A 359 14.76 4.79 8.22
C ALA A 359 13.97 3.79 9.08
N ILE A 360 14.64 2.82 9.72
CA ILE A 360 14.02 1.83 10.59
C ILE A 360 13.35 2.49 11.80
N THR A 361 14.02 3.45 12.45
CA THR A 361 13.54 4.05 13.70
C THR A 361 12.47 5.12 13.50
N GLU A 362 12.47 5.83 12.37
CA GLU A 362 11.65 7.04 12.21
C GLU A 362 10.52 6.91 11.17
N LEU A 363 10.62 6.00 10.17
CA LEU A 363 9.58 5.86 9.15
C LEU A 363 8.20 5.75 9.80
N GLY A 364 7.27 6.60 9.35
CA GLY A 364 5.89 6.59 9.84
C GLY A 364 5.23 5.24 9.64
N MET A 365 4.38 4.85 10.60
CA MET A 365 3.55 3.66 10.51
C MET A 365 2.12 4.06 10.85
N GLY A 366 1.22 3.89 9.90
CA GLY A 366 -0.17 4.34 10.00
C GLY A 366 -0.95 3.65 11.11
N GLN A 367 -1.84 4.40 11.69
CA GLN A 367 -2.79 3.91 12.69
C GLN A 367 -4.18 3.86 12.06
N ASN A 368 -4.50 2.73 11.44
CA ASN A 368 -5.83 2.50 10.86
C ASN A 368 -6.50 1.30 11.52
N ALA A 369 -7.83 1.35 11.52
CA ALA A 369 -8.66 0.24 11.94
C ALA A 369 -9.77 -0.01 10.93
N LYS A 370 -10.24 -1.26 10.87
CA LYS A 370 -11.39 -1.69 10.06
C LYS A 370 -12.46 -2.23 10.97
N LEU A 371 -13.64 -1.61 10.96
CA LEU A 371 -14.84 -2.13 11.58
C LEU A 371 -15.78 -2.59 10.47
N ALA A 372 -15.91 -3.90 10.27
CA ALA A 372 -16.78 -4.50 9.27
C ALA A 372 -18.14 -4.87 9.90
N LEU A 373 -19.23 -4.36 9.34
CA LEU A 373 -20.60 -4.63 9.80
C LEU A 373 -21.41 -5.32 8.70
N GLN A 374 -22.16 -6.37 9.06
CA GLN A 374 -23.04 -7.04 8.12
C GLN A 374 -24.49 -6.55 8.21
N PHE A 375 -25.11 -6.33 7.05
CA PHE A 375 -26.48 -5.85 6.89
C PHE A 375 -27.33 -6.91 6.18
N ARG A 376 -28.68 -6.92 6.42
CA ARG A 376 -29.62 -7.86 5.79
C ARG A 376 -29.68 -7.68 4.29
N THR A 377 -29.58 -6.42 3.85
CA THR A 377 -29.57 -6.04 2.44
C THR A 377 -28.44 -5.04 2.16
N ARG A 378 -28.16 -4.77 0.91
CA ARG A 378 -27.28 -3.65 0.50
C ARG A 378 -28.13 -2.38 0.45
N HIS A 379 -28.59 -1.94 1.62
CA HIS A 379 -29.53 -0.82 1.77
C HIS A 379 -29.05 0.46 1.07
N TRP A 380 -27.75 0.74 1.06
CA TRP A 380 -27.16 1.88 0.38
C TRP A 380 -27.50 1.95 -1.12
N TYR A 381 -27.73 0.80 -1.78
CA TYR A 381 -28.16 0.79 -3.18
C TYR A 381 -29.57 1.35 -3.36
N THR A 382 -30.47 1.16 -2.39
CA THR A 382 -31.83 1.75 -2.44
C THR A 382 -31.80 3.26 -2.28
N LEU A 383 -30.71 3.80 -1.73
CA LEU A 383 -30.46 5.23 -1.60
C LEU A 383 -29.69 5.81 -2.81
N GLY A 384 -29.48 5.03 -3.88
CA GLY A 384 -28.70 5.45 -5.05
C GLY A 384 -27.19 5.52 -4.80
N ASN A 385 -26.68 4.82 -3.78
CA ASN A 385 -25.34 4.97 -3.25
C ASN A 385 -24.51 3.71 -3.47
N SER A 386 -23.19 3.87 -3.62
CA SER A 386 -22.26 2.76 -3.81
C SER A 386 -21.83 2.04 -2.51
N GLY A 387 -22.19 2.58 -1.34
CA GLY A 387 -21.66 2.18 -0.04
C GLY A 387 -20.36 2.91 0.33
N ASP A 388 -19.81 3.70 -0.59
CA ASP A 388 -18.65 4.53 -0.33
C ASP A 388 -19.14 5.88 0.25
N SER A 389 -18.60 6.29 1.40
CA SER A 389 -18.93 7.59 1.99
C SER A 389 -17.78 8.21 2.75
N PHE A 390 -17.84 9.55 2.86
CA PHE A 390 -16.90 10.36 3.65
C PHE A 390 -17.70 11.41 4.41
N ALA A 391 -17.41 11.51 5.71
CA ALA A 391 -18.18 12.42 6.56
C ALA A 391 -17.35 12.96 7.72
N ASP A 392 -17.77 14.16 8.18
CA ASP A 392 -17.29 14.80 9.40
C ASP A 392 -18.09 14.39 10.65
N THR A 393 -19.06 13.48 10.52
CA THR A 393 -19.89 13.00 11.64
C THR A 393 -19.14 12.12 12.64
N GLY A 394 -17.84 11.84 12.41
CA GLY A 394 -16.93 11.16 13.32
C GLY A 394 -16.64 9.69 12.96
N TYR A 395 -17.20 9.14 11.87
CA TYR A 395 -16.84 7.81 11.38
C TYR A 395 -15.79 7.81 10.26
N GLN A 396 -15.48 8.95 9.69
CA GLN A 396 -14.56 9.21 8.59
C GLN A 396 -14.98 8.62 7.25
N ALA A 397 -14.88 7.30 7.03
CA ALA A 397 -15.17 6.71 5.72
C ALA A 397 -15.82 5.32 5.80
N THR A 398 -16.56 4.98 4.72
CA THR A 398 -17.07 3.63 4.49
C THR A 398 -16.85 3.18 3.05
N TRP A 399 -16.85 1.86 2.84
CA TRP A 399 -17.04 1.23 1.53
C TRP A 399 -17.67 -0.17 1.65
N GLU A 400 -18.28 -0.64 0.56
CA GLU A 400 -18.83 -1.99 0.49
C GLU A 400 -17.74 -3.02 0.12
N VAL A 401 -17.57 -4.05 0.95
CA VAL A 401 -16.61 -5.14 0.72
C VAL A 401 -17.22 -6.36 0.05
N THR A 402 -18.55 -6.41 -0.09
CA THR A 402 -19.27 -7.56 -0.66
C THR A 402 -19.56 -7.45 -2.16
N ARG A 403 -19.06 -6.42 -2.83
CA ARG A 403 -19.12 -6.31 -4.29
C ARG A 403 -18.57 -7.58 -4.93
N ALA A 404 -19.25 -8.10 -5.94
CA ALA A 404 -18.98 -9.38 -6.60
C ALA A 404 -19.15 -10.64 -5.73
N GLN A 405 -19.63 -10.54 -4.49
CA GLN A 405 -20.01 -11.68 -3.69
C GLN A 405 -21.52 -11.98 -3.83
N PRO A 406 -21.92 -13.27 -3.82
CA PRO A 406 -23.32 -13.65 -3.99
C PRO A 406 -24.17 -13.30 -2.77
N GLY A 407 -25.49 -13.34 -2.95
CA GLY A 407 -26.48 -13.13 -1.90
C GLY A 407 -26.93 -11.66 -1.78
N THR A 408 -27.97 -11.44 -0.98
CA THR A 408 -28.60 -10.13 -0.76
C THR A 408 -27.94 -9.34 0.36
N ARG A 409 -27.30 -10.00 1.30
CA ARG A 409 -26.60 -9.35 2.41
C ARG A 409 -25.45 -8.50 1.90
N GLY A 410 -25.13 -7.45 2.65
CA GLY A 410 -23.98 -6.60 2.39
C GLY A 410 -23.10 -6.44 3.62
N ILE A 411 -21.82 -6.14 3.41
CA ILE A 411 -20.89 -5.75 4.46
C ILE A 411 -20.34 -4.37 4.11
N LEU A 412 -20.53 -3.40 5.00
CA LEU A 412 -19.81 -2.13 4.98
C LEU A 412 -18.61 -2.22 5.94
N VAL A 413 -17.49 -1.71 5.50
CA VAL A 413 -16.35 -1.39 6.37
C VAL A 413 -16.45 0.08 6.74
N ASN A 414 -16.47 0.38 8.03
CA ASN A 414 -16.06 1.67 8.53
C ASN A 414 -14.55 1.65 8.70
N TYR A 415 -13.87 2.56 8.00
CA TYR A 415 -12.42 2.69 8.00
C TYR A 415 -12.00 4.00 8.65
N THR A 416 -11.10 3.88 9.61
CA THR A 416 -10.65 5.03 10.39
C THR A 416 -9.13 5.13 10.39
N GLY A 417 -8.63 6.34 10.64
CA GLY A 417 -7.21 6.65 10.76
C GLY A 417 -6.93 7.67 11.85
N GLY A 418 -5.66 7.78 12.23
CA GLY A 418 -5.19 8.79 13.17
C GLY A 418 -5.84 8.73 14.56
N SER A 419 -6.23 9.87 15.08
CA SER A 419 -6.83 10.02 16.41
C SER A 419 -8.16 9.28 16.55
N VAL A 420 -8.97 9.18 15.51
CA VAL A 420 -10.23 8.42 15.55
C VAL A 420 -9.96 6.94 15.81
N THR A 421 -9.00 6.34 15.12
CA THR A 421 -8.58 4.96 15.41
C THR A 421 -8.06 4.80 16.82
N SER A 422 -7.27 5.77 17.32
CA SER A 422 -6.75 5.73 18.69
C SER A 422 -7.87 5.68 19.73
N GLN A 423 -8.97 6.41 19.51
CA GLN A 423 -10.16 6.39 20.38
C GLN A 423 -10.95 5.07 20.32
N GLN A 424 -10.86 4.35 19.20
CA GLN A 424 -11.52 3.06 19.01
C GLN A 424 -10.70 1.88 19.53
N SER A 425 -9.38 2.06 19.64
CA SER A 425 -8.42 0.99 19.93
C SER A 425 -8.74 0.28 21.24
N GLY A 426 -8.75 -1.06 21.21
CA GLY A 426 -9.01 -1.92 22.35
C GLY A 426 -10.48 -2.03 22.76
N ARG A 427 -11.40 -1.41 22.04
CA ARG A 427 -12.84 -1.43 22.36
C ARG A 427 -13.53 -2.64 21.71
N HIS A 428 -14.67 -3.03 22.28
CA HIS A 428 -15.42 -4.17 21.77
C HIS A 428 -16.14 -3.85 20.45
N PRO A 429 -16.13 -4.77 19.44
CA PRO A 429 -16.74 -4.51 18.13
C PRO A 429 -18.21 -4.09 18.16
N SER A 430 -19.03 -4.65 19.09
CA SER A 430 -20.45 -4.30 19.19
C SER A 430 -20.68 -2.86 19.67
N ALA A 431 -19.86 -2.37 20.59
CA ALA A 431 -19.94 -0.99 21.07
C ALA A 431 -19.53 0.00 19.95
N LEU A 432 -18.48 -0.34 19.21
CA LEU A 432 -18.06 0.44 18.03
C LEU A 432 -19.10 0.43 16.93
N ALA A 433 -19.78 -0.70 16.71
CA ALA A 433 -20.86 -0.82 15.74
C ALA A 433 -22.05 0.10 16.08
N GLN A 434 -22.47 0.14 17.34
CA GLN A 434 -23.56 1.03 17.80
C GLN A 434 -23.20 2.52 17.58
N GLU A 435 -21.97 2.89 17.93
CA GLU A 435 -21.47 4.25 17.74
C GLU A 435 -21.38 4.62 16.25
N PHE A 436 -20.83 3.73 15.43
CA PHE A 436 -20.79 3.92 13.99
C PHE A 436 -22.19 4.10 13.39
N LEU A 437 -23.14 3.22 13.72
CA LEU A 437 -24.51 3.30 13.20
C LEU A 437 -25.18 4.63 13.56
N ALA A 438 -25.03 5.10 14.80
CA ALA A 438 -25.57 6.40 15.20
C ALA A 438 -24.98 7.57 14.39
N ARG A 439 -23.69 7.52 14.07
CA ARG A 439 -22.98 8.53 13.28
C ARG A 439 -23.26 8.42 11.77
N ALA A 440 -23.54 7.21 11.28
CA ALA A 440 -23.81 6.95 9.87
C ALA A 440 -25.28 7.13 9.48
N GLU A 441 -26.21 7.05 10.41
CA GLU A 441 -27.67 7.17 10.16
C GLU A 441 -28.07 8.46 9.44
N PRO A 442 -27.50 9.66 9.76
CA PRO A 442 -27.80 10.88 9.01
C PRO A 442 -27.33 10.84 7.55
N VAL A 443 -26.30 10.03 7.25
CA VAL A 443 -25.70 9.89 5.92
C VAL A 443 -26.39 8.77 5.12
N PHE A 444 -26.80 7.70 5.81
CA PHE A 444 -27.49 6.53 5.27
C PHE A 444 -28.81 6.29 6.03
N PRO A 445 -29.86 7.09 5.81
CA PRO A 445 -31.11 6.92 6.54
C PRO A 445 -31.67 5.51 6.45
N GLY A 446 -31.98 4.88 7.59
CA GLY A 446 -32.50 3.51 7.68
C GLY A 446 -31.41 2.42 7.79
N LEU A 447 -30.15 2.80 7.77
CA LEU A 447 -29.03 1.83 7.84
C LEU A 447 -29.05 1.00 9.13
N THR A 448 -29.36 1.64 10.25
CA THR A 448 -29.39 0.99 11.56
C THR A 448 -30.38 -0.17 11.61
N ALA A 449 -31.56 -0.01 10.98
CA ALA A 449 -32.60 -1.05 10.94
C ALA A 449 -32.16 -2.29 10.16
N GLU A 450 -31.24 -2.16 9.22
CA GLU A 450 -30.72 -3.25 8.40
C GLU A 450 -29.56 -4.02 9.04
N HIS A 451 -28.97 -3.50 10.11
CA HIS A 451 -27.83 -4.15 10.77
C HIS A 451 -28.22 -5.51 11.36
N THR A 452 -27.39 -6.53 11.11
CA THR A 452 -27.66 -7.93 11.57
C THR A 452 -27.21 -8.20 13.01
N GLY A 453 -26.54 -7.26 13.66
CA GLY A 453 -25.85 -7.45 14.94
C GLY A 453 -24.43 -8.01 14.82
N VAL A 454 -23.99 -8.35 13.61
CA VAL A 454 -22.65 -8.93 13.36
C VAL A 454 -21.65 -7.81 13.02
N ALA A 455 -20.57 -7.74 13.78
CA ALA A 455 -19.45 -6.84 13.52
C ALA A 455 -18.11 -7.53 13.83
N SER A 456 -17.08 -7.15 13.07
CA SER A 456 -15.68 -7.57 13.27
C SER A 456 -14.79 -6.34 13.27
N PHE A 457 -13.81 -6.28 14.17
CA PHE A 457 -12.92 -5.13 14.32
C PHE A 457 -11.46 -5.53 14.24
N ASP A 458 -10.72 -4.89 13.36
CA ASP A 458 -9.30 -5.08 13.13
C ASP A 458 -8.54 -3.85 13.61
N ASP A 459 -7.95 -3.95 14.81
CA ASP A 459 -7.14 -2.93 15.46
C ASP A 459 -5.66 -3.13 15.07
N TRP A 460 -5.25 -2.59 13.94
CA TRP A 460 -3.89 -2.78 13.43
C TRP A 460 -2.80 -2.16 14.31
N PRO A 461 -3.01 -1.01 14.97
CA PRO A 461 -2.04 -0.47 15.93
C PRO A 461 -1.70 -1.42 17.09
N ARG A 462 -2.67 -2.22 17.54
CA ARG A 462 -2.45 -3.21 18.62
C ARG A 462 -1.97 -4.57 18.14
N ASN A 463 -1.92 -4.80 16.85
CA ASN A 463 -1.41 -6.05 16.31
C ASN A 463 0.09 -6.18 16.59
N GLN A 464 0.46 -7.12 17.47
CA GLN A 464 1.84 -7.29 17.96
C GLN A 464 2.86 -7.68 16.88
N ARG A 465 2.40 -8.09 15.68
CA ARG A 465 3.23 -8.51 14.55
C ARG A 465 3.23 -7.51 13.38
N ALA A 466 2.52 -6.38 13.55
CA ALA A 466 2.51 -5.28 12.58
C ALA A 466 2.77 -3.92 13.23
N LEU A 467 2.20 -3.67 14.43
CA LEU A 467 2.30 -2.40 15.17
C LEU A 467 1.91 -1.19 14.31
N GLY A 468 0.81 -1.34 13.57
CA GLY A 468 0.25 -0.36 12.65
C GLY A 468 -0.22 -0.98 11.34
N SER A 469 -0.74 -0.14 10.46
CA SER A 469 -1.36 -0.54 9.17
C SER A 469 -0.34 -0.65 8.04
N TYR A 470 0.30 0.43 7.65
CA TYR A 470 1.31 0.51 6.59
C TYR A 470 2.16 1.79 6.71
N ALA A 471 3.24 1.84 5.94
CA ALA A 471 4.22 2.91 6.03
C ALA A 471 3.77 4.20 5.33
N PHE A 472 4.23 5.34 5.84
CA PHE A 472 4.08 6.67 5.23
C PHE A 472 5.24 7.58 5.63
N TYR A 473 5.44 8.68 4.87
CA TYR A 473 6.46 9.67 5.20
C TYR A 473 5.85 10.85 5.98
N ARG A 474 6.44 11.15 7.14
CA ARG A 474 6.16 12.36 7.90
C ARG A 474 6.87 13.57 7.28
N VAL A 475 6.53 14.76 7.75
CA VAL A 475 7.20 16.00 7.37
C VAL A 475 8.72 15.85 7.51
N GLY A 476 9.46 16.16 6.46
CA GLY A 476 10.92 16.12 6.39
C GLY A 476 11.54 14.73 6.19
N GLN A 477 10.76 13.65 6.12
CA GLN A 477 11.31 12.30 6.04
C GLN A 477 11.77 11.90 4.63
N TYR A 478 11.20 12.47 3.58
CA TYR A 478 11.69 12.20 2.23
C TYR A 478 13.15 12.61 2.06
N GLN A 479 13.53 13.80 2.52
CA GLN A 479 14.90 14.26 2.44
C GLN A 479 15.85 13.50 3.38
N ARG A 480 15.35 13.01 4.48
CA ARG A 480 16.18 12.39 5.52
C ARG A 480 16.60 10.96 5.20
N PHE A 481 15.74 10.18 4.53
CA PHE A 481 16.04 8.77 4.29
C PHE A 481 15.22 8.09 3.19
N ALA A 482 14.30 8.77 2.48
CA ALA A 482 13.50 8.08 1.45
C ALA A 482 14.40 7.42 0.40
N GLY A 483 14.18 6.13 0.19
CA GLY A 483 15.00 5.26 -0.64
C GLY A 483 15.93 4.36 0.17
N ALA A 484 16.39 4.78 1.36
CA ALA A 484 17.24 3.96 2.21
C ALA A 484 16.52 2.70 2.75
N GLU A 485 15.18 2.70 2.79
CA GLU A 485 14.39 1.55 3.25
C GLU A 485 14.68 0.30 2.44
N ARG A 486 14.87 0.46 1.13
CA ARG A 486 15.06 -0.64 0.19
C ARG A 486 16.52 -1.06 0.00
N GLU A 487 17.48 -0.23 0.38
CA GLU A 487 18.89 -0.48 0.19
C GLU A 487 19.35 -1.69 1.01
N MET A 488 20.11 -2.58 0.40
CA MET A 488 20.76 -3.69 1.10
C MET A 488 21.95 -3.19 1.95
N VAL A 489 22.29 -3.92 3.00
CA VAL A 489 23.48 -3.69 3.82
C VAL A 489 24.31 -4.96 3.83
N GLY A 490 25.45 -4.97 3.12
CA GLY A 490 26.19 -6.18 2.88
C GLY A 490 25.31 -7.26 2.25
N SER A 491 25.20 -8.40 2.90
CA SER A 491 24.35 -9.52 2.47
C SER A 491 22.98 -9.57 3.19
N CYS A 492 22.56 -8.45 3.82
CA CYS A 492 21.23 -8.28 4.40
C CYS A 492 20.36 -7.43 3.48
N HIS A 493 19.25 -8.00 3.02
CA HIS A 493 18.28 -7.42 2.12
C HIS A 493 17.00 -7.07 2.88
N PHE A 494 16.21 -6.13 2.34
CA PHE A 494 14.97 -5.67 2.98
C PHE A 494 13.81 -5.81 2.01
N ALA A 495 12.69 -6.37 2.48
CA ALA A 495 11.46 -6.51 1.71
C ALA A 495 10.24 -6.12 2.57
N GLY A 496 9.11 -5.90 1.94
CA GLY A 496 7.87 -5.42 2.56
C GLY A 496 7.37 -4.18 1.83
N GLU A 497 6.09 -3.85 1.97
CA GLU A 497 5.48 -2.72 1.28
C GLU A 497 6.22 -1.40 1.55
N HIS A 498 6.75 -1.21 2.76
CA HIS A 498 7.51 -0.04 3.19
C HIS A 498 8.84 0.15 2.44
N THR A 499 9.33 -0.88 1.76
CA THR A 499 10.55 -0.85 0.92
C THR A 499 10.23 -0.71 -0.57
N SER A 500 8.95 -0.61 -0.93
CA SER A 500 8.53 -0.28 -2.28
C SER A 500 8.61 1.23 -2.50
N GLN A 501 9.11 1.66 -3.64
CA GLN A 501 9.13 3.06 -4.03
C GLN A 501 7.78 3.50 -4.61
N ASP A 502 7.21 2.66 -5.49
CA ASP A 502 6.05 3.02 -6.29
C ASP A 502 4.72 2.52 -5.72
N SER A 503 4.77 1.53 -4.82
CA SER A 503 3.58 0.86 -4.29
C SER A 503 3.64 0.70 -2.76
N GLN A 504 4.22 1.68 -2.06
CA GLN A 504 4.25 1.71 -0.59
C GLN A 504 2.83 1.67 -0.03
N GLY A 505 2.57 0.84 0.96
CA GLY A 505 1.24 0.65 1.56
C GLY A 505 0.34 -0.37 0.85
N TYR A 506 0.70 -0.84 -0.35
CA TYR A 506 -0.12 -1.80 -1.11
C TYR A 506 0.36 -3.26 -0.97
N LEU A 507 -0.54 -4.19 -1.29
CA LEU A 507 -0.19 -5.60 -1.50
C LEU A 507 0.82 -5.75 -2.65
N GLU A 508 0.70 -4.93 -3.69
CA GLU A 508 1.66 -4.84 -4.80
C GLU A 508 3.07 -4.58 -4.31
N GLY A 509 3.26 -3.56 -3.45
CA GLY A 509 4.56 -3.21 -2.91
C GLY A 509 5.21 -4.35 -2.11
N ALA A 510 4.40 -5.18 -1.44
CA ALA A 510 4.91 -6.38 -0.79
C ALA A 510 5.42 -7.40 -1.82
N VAL A 511 4.66 -7.66 -2.90
CA VAL A 511 5.05 -8.62 -3.95
C VAL A 511 6.29 -8.12 -4.71
N GLU A 512 6.28 -6.87 -5.20
CA GLU A 512 7.39 -6.33 -5.97
C GLU A 512 8.69 -6.27 -5.17
N SER A 513 8.62 -5.90 -3.88
CA SER A 513 9.80 -5.89 -3.00
C SER A 513 10.32 -7.29 -2.73
N GLY A 514 9.44 -8.28 -2.63
CA GLY A 514 9.83 -9.69 -2.54
C GLY A 514 10.56 -10.17 -3.80
N VAL A 515 10.05 -9.82 -4.99
CA VAL A 515 10.72 -10.10 -6.27
C VAL A 515 12.08 -9.41 -6.36
N ARG A 516 12.16 -8.14 -5.95
CA ARG A 516 13.42 -7.38 -5.91
C ARG A 516 14.44 -8.04 -4.99
N ALA A 517 14.06 -8.36 -3.75
CA ALA A 517 14.96 -9.00 -2.80
C ALA A 517 15.45 -10.37 -3.30
N ALA A 518 14.59 -11.17 -3.91
CA ALA A 518 14.98 -12.43 -4.52
C ALA A 518 15.99 -12.23 -5.66
N ARG A 519 15.83 -11.18 -6.46
CA ARG A 519 16.77 -10.83 -7.53
C ARG A 519 18.12 -10.40 -6.97
N GLU A 520 18.15 -9.55 -5.95
CA GLU A 520 19.37 -9.11 -5.28
C GLU A 520 20.14 -10.31 -4.71
N VAL A 521 19.45 -11.22 -4.01
CA VAL A 521 20.06 -12.46 -3.47
C VAL A 521 20.59 -13.35 -4.60
N SER A 522 19.79 -13.60 -5.64
CA SER A 522 20.18 -14.45 -6.77
C SER A 522 21.40 -13.88 -7.51
N THR A 523 21.40 -12.57 -7.80
CA THR A 523 22.54 -11.92 -8.48
C THR A 523 23.81 -12.02 -7.65
N ALA A 524 23.74 -11.83 -6.33
CA ALA A 524 24.90 -11.93 -5.45
C ALA A 524 25.44 -13.37 -5.24
N LEU A 525 24.72 -14.39 -5.71
CA LEU A 525 25.13 -15.79 -5.64
C LEU A 525 25.72 -16.29 -6.97
N VAL A 526 25.39 -15.65 -8.08
CA VAL A 526 25.82 -16.06 -9.43
C VAL A 526 26.95 -15.16 -9.95
N GLY A 527 27.08 -13.94 -9.42
CA GLY A 527 28.15 -13.00 -9.76
C GLY A 527 29.34 -13.11 -8.87
#